data_127b49ddb2d64f8918f311f5bf65dd38
#
_entry.id   127b49ddb2d64f8918f311f5bf65dd38
#
_cell.length_a   1.000
_cell.length_b   1.000
_cell.length_c   1.000
_cell.angle_alpha   90.00
_cell.angle_beta   90.00
_cell.angle_gamma   90.00
#
_symmetry.space_group_name_H-M   'P 1'
#
loop_
_entity.id
_entity.type
_entity.pdbx_description
1 polymer ?
#
loop_
_entity_poly.entity_id
_entity_poly.type
_entity_poly.pdbx_seq_one_letter_code
_entity_poly.pdbx_strand_id
1 'polypeptide(L)'
;MAGFYYGDFDMNLQELWAKTEPFQSVTTHGITVGILAQEIFLKYLAPGNRLLLCKLLGVEQHQITEFIGYWASLHDIGKIECCFQSKHPGMKDKLLSNDLYIPFINGNAIRHEKTGKEILKDLWNTLGAERRARNLFAGIIGAHHQGKSGDAVRQFSAPWHQFHLEFEQSMRQHFMNDTFWMPSVLPDQKGAICALFLGMLILADWIGSGASFQDAEFILSQADGNAILEQRADLFLSKNGFLSDPVSWSDRFAVSGPIFRKTANGLHRQIWNIFFKIRISGFVCFC
;
A
#
# COMPACT_ATOMS: atom_id res chain seq x y z
N MET A 1 -21.47 30.06 2.77
CA MET A 1 -20.91 28.71 2.96
C MET A 1 -21.88 27.96 3.87
N ALA A 2 -22.71 27.08 3.32
CA ALA A 2 -23.64 26.26 4.09
C ALA A 2 -22.82 25.12 4.70
N GLY A 3 -22.68 25.12 6.03
CA GLY A 3 -22.11 24.01 6.77
C GLY A 3 -23.04 22.82 6.64
N PHE A 4 -22.61 21.80 5.97
CA PHE A 4 -23.28 20.51 5.99
C PHE A 4 -23.01 19.90 7.36
N TYR A 5 -24.05 19.87 8.21
CA TYR A 5 -24.09 19.02 9.39
C TYR A 5 -24.14 17.57 8.89
N TYR A 6 -23.00 16.89 8.92
CA TYR A 6 -22.99 15.44 8.80
C TYR A 6 -23.41 14.87 10.15
N GLY A 7 -24.43 13.98 10.14
CA GLY A 7 -24.88 13.30 11.34
C GLY A 7 -23.69 12.56 12.02
N ASP A 8 -23.68 12.53 13.34
CA ASP A 8 -22.75 11.73 14.11
C ASP A 8 -23.01 10.25 13.79
N PHE A 9 -22.16 9.69 12.89
CA PHE A 9 -22.16 8.25 12.65
C PHE A 9 -21.49 7.59 13.84
N ASP A 10 -22.13 6.59 14.42
CA ASP A 10 -21.59 5.77 15.52
C ASP A 10 -20.61 4.69 14.97
N MET A 11 -19.82 5.08 13.98
CA MET A 11 -18.85 4.21 13.30
C MET A 11 -17.60 4.98 12.92
N ASN A 12 -16.44 4.37 13.14
CA ASN A 12 -15.13 4.98 12.88
C ASN A 12 -14.23 4.09 11.99
N LEU A 13 -13.10 4.64 11.53
CA LEU A 13 -12.15 3.96 10.66
C LEU A 13 -11.57 2.66 11.24
N GLN A 14 -11.44 2.56 12.58
CA GLN A 14 -10.88 1.38 13.23
C GLN A 14 -11.82 0.16 13.16
N GLU A 15 -13.08 0.38 12.81
CA GLU A 15 -14.06 -0.67 12.65
C GLU A 15 -14.13 -1.22 11.22
N LEU A 16 -13.61 -0.45 10.24
CA LEU A 16 -13.56 -0.86 8.84
C LEU A 16 -12.47 -1.92 8.64
N TRP A 17 -12.87 -3.11 8.21
CA TRP A 17 -11.96 -4.23 8.09
C TRP A 17 -11.13 -4.20 6.80
N ALA A 18 -9.85 -4.47 6.93
CA ALA A 18 -8.97 -4.90 5.84
C ALA A 18 -8.89 -6.42 5.78
N LYS A 19 -8.91 -7.08 6.96
CA LYS A 19 -8.89 -8.53 7.13
C LYS A 19 -9.85 -8.94 8.25
N THR A 20 -10.43 -10.12 8.11
CA THR A 20 -11.47 -10.62 9.03
C THR A 20 -10.93 -11.62 10.03
N GLU A 21 -9.94 -12.44 9.66
CA GLU A 21 -9.39 -13.50 10.52
C GLU A 21 -7.86 -13.59 10.41
N PRO A 22 -7.13 -13.15 11.42
CA PRO A 22 -7.60 -12.30 12.51
C PRO A 22 -8.02 -10.91 11.99
N PHE A 23 -8.86 -10.24 12.75
CA PHE A 23 -9.30 -8.90 12.39
C PHE A 23 -8.12 -7.93 12.32
N GLN A 24 -8.06 -7.16 11.24
CA GLN A 24 -7.24 -5.97 11.11
C GLN A 24 -8.07 -4.87 10.47
N SER A 25 -8.07 -3.70 11.09
CA SER A 25 -8.67 -2.50 10.50
C SER A 25 -7.90 -2.06 9.25
N VAL A 26 -8.54 -1.28 8.38
CA VAL A 26 -7.86 -0.69 7.22
C VAL A 26 -6.71 0.22 7.65
N THR A 27 -6.84 0.89 8.79
CA THR A 27 -5.81 1.75 9.38
C THR A 27 -4.60 0.93 9.81
N THR A 28 -4.80 -0.11 10.61
CA THR A 28 -3.72 -0.99 11.06
C THR A 28 -2.99 -1.65 9.91
N HIS A 29 -3.74 -2.19 8.94
CA HIS A 29 -3.11 -2.80 7.77
C HIS A 29 -2.33 -1.78 6.94
N GLY A 30 -2.88 -0.59 6.74
CA GLY A 30 -2.20 0.50 6.05
C GLY A 30 -0.88 0.89 6.72
N ILE A 31 -0.89 1.15 8.03
CA ILE A 31 0.33 1.47 8.79
C ILE A 31 1.36 0.34 8.68
N THR A 32 0.94 -0.92 8.86
CA THR A 32 1.83 -2.08 8.76
C THR A 32 2.52 -2.16 7.40
N VAL A 33 1.76 -1.99 6.31
CA VAL A 33 2.30 -2.03 4.95
C VAL A 33 3.19 -0.81 4.65
N GLY A 34 2.84 0.36 5.17
CA GLY A 34 3.66 1.57 5.08
C GLY A 34 5.04 1.39 5.74
N ILE A 35 5.08 0.91 6.98
CA ILE A 35 6.33 0.61 7.72
C ILE A 35 7.16 -0.44 6.96
N LEU A 36 6.55 -1.53 6.51
CA LEU A 36 7.25 -2.55 5.73
C LEU A 36 7.83 -2.00 4.43
N ALA A 37 7.12 -1.13 3.74
CA ALA A 37 7.62 -0.51 2.51
C ALA A 37 8.82 0.41 2.77
N GLN A 38 8.82 1.16 3.88
CA GLN A 38 9.97 1.97 4.32
C GLN A 38 11.18 1.09 4.64
N GLU A 39 11.00 0.01 5.40
CA GLU A 39 12.07 -0.93 5.75
C GLU A 39 12.64 -1.63 4.49
N ILE A 40 11.78 -2.04 3.57
CA ILE A 40 12.21 -2.60 2.28
C ILE A 40 13.05 -1.58 1.51
N PHE A 41 12.62 -0.34 1.43
CA PHE A 41 13.37 0.72 0.76
C PHE A 41 14.72 0.95 1.43
N LEU A 42 14.75 1.15 2.75
CA LEU A 42 15.95 1.55 3.48
C LEU A 42 17.02 0.46 3.55
N LYS A 43 16.61 -0.79 3.77
CA LYS A 43 17.54 -1.88 4.12
C LYS A 43 17.68 -2.93 3.02
N TYR A 44 16.65 -3.15 2.20
CA TYR A 44 16.62 -4.28 1.25
C TYR A 44 16.70 -3.87 -0.21
N LEU A 45 16.27 -2.67 -0.55
CA LEU A 45 16.54 -2.14 -1.87
C LEU A 45 18.05 -1.83 -1.99
N ALA A 46 18.68 -2.35 -3.05
CA ALA A 46 20.11 -2.13 -3.27
C ALA A 46 20.45 -0.63 -3.21
N PRO A 47 21.59 -0.23 -2.60
CA PRO A 47 21.97 1.18 -2.45
C PRO A 47 21.93 1.98 -3.77
N GLY A 48 22.36 1.36 -4.87
CA GLY A 48 22.27 1.97 -6.20
C GLY A 48 20.84 2.28 -6.65
N ASN A 49 19.87 1.43 -6.30
CA ASN A 49 18.46 1.66 -6.64
C ASN A 49 17.82 2.73 -5.75
N ARG A 50 18.21 2.82 -4.46
CA ARG A 50 17.80 3.93 -3.60
C ARG A 50 18.28 5.27 -4.15
N LEU A 51 19.59 5.32 -4.48
CA LEU A 51 20.19 6.51 -5.06
C LEU A 51 19.55 6.88 -6.41
N LEU A 52 19.26 5.87 -7.24
CA LEU A 52 18.56 6.06 -8.51
C LEU A 52 17.18 6.67 -8.28
N LEU A 53 16.39 6.16 -7.34
CA LEU A 53 15.05 6.72 -7.03
C LEU A 53 15.14 8.15 -6.53
N CYS A 54 16.05 8.46 -5.60
CA CYS A 54 16.29 9.82 -5.13
C CYS A 54 16.60 10.76 -6.31
N LYS A 55 17.50 10.34 -7.19
CA LYS A 55 17.88 11.12 -8.39
C LYS A 55 16.71 11.30 -9.37
N LEU A 56 15.97 10.22 -9.67
CA LEU A 56 14.83 10.28 -10.59
C LEU A 56 13.70 11.17 -10.08
N LEU A 57 13.48 11.20 -8.78
CA LEU A 57 12.42 11.97 -8.16
C LEU A 57 12.88 13.37 -7.68
N GLY A 58 14.18 13.64 -7.72
CA GLY A 58 14.75 14.93 -7.30
C GLY A 58 14.58 15.21 -5.81
N VAL A 59 14.64 14.18 -4.95
CA VAL A 59 14.37 14.26 -3.52
C VAL A 59 15.47 13.57 -2.70
N GLU A 60 15.62 13.99 -1.45
CA GLU A 60 16.52 13.35 -0.50
C GLU A 60 15.97 12.01 0.01
N GLN A 61 16.87 11.14 0.51
CA GLN A 61 16.49 9.80 0.95
C GLN A 61 15.45 9.82 2.08
N HIS A 62 15.54 10.74 3.04
CA HIS A 62 14.54 10.84 4.11
C HIS A 62 13.16 11.20 3.56
N GLN A 63 13.09 12.16 2.64
CA GLN A 63 11.84 12.58 2.02
C GLN A 63 11.17 11.42 1.26
N ILE A 64 11.92 10.71 0.42
CA ILE A 64 11.34 9.58 -0.31
C ILE A 64 10.92 8.45 0.62
N THR A 65 11.61 8.24 1.77
CA THR A 65 11.21 7.26 2.78
C THR A 65 9.85 7.61 3.39
N GLU A 66 9.66 8.85 3.79
CA GLU A 66 8.36 9.35 4.28
C GLU A 66 7.25 9.17 3.24
N PHE A 67 7.53 9.57 2.00
CA PHE A 67 6.57 9.41 0.90
C PHE A 67 6.23 7.94 0.61
N ILE A 68 7.20 7.03 0.66
CA ILE A 68 6.97 5.59 0.45
C ILE A 68 6.05 5.04 1.54
N GLY A 69 6.26 5.38 2.81
CA GLY A 69 5.40 4.95 3.90
C GLY A 69 3.96 5.42 3.72
N TYR A 70 3.79 6.73 3.50
CA TYR A 70 2.49 7.34 3.23
C TYR A 70 1.81 6.72 2.00
N TRP A 71 2.50 6.64 0.88
CA TRP A 71 1.95 6.14 -0.37
C TRP A 71 1.55 4.65 -0.27
N ALA A 72 2.40 3.82 0.32
CA ALA A 72 2.13 2.40 0.47
C ALA A 72 1.00 2.11 1.45
N SER A 73 0.86 2.93 2.52
CA SER A 73 -0.23 2.78 3.49
C SER A 73 -1.62 2.97 2.88
N LEU A 74 -1.71 3.71 1.79
CA LEU A 74 -2.97 4.01 1.10
C LEU A 74 -3.39 2.94 0.07
N HIS A 75 -2.63 1.85 -0.10
CA HIS A 75 -2.87 0.87 -1.17
C HIS A 75 -4.28 0.25 -1.13
N ASP A 76 -4.82 0.08 0.05
CA ASP A 76 -6.11 -0.54 0.33
C ASP A 76 -7.26 0.45 0.61
N ILE A 77 -7.08 1.74 0.34
CA ILE A 77 -8.12 2.76 0.55
C ILE A 77 -9.45 2.41 -0.14
N GLY A 78 -9.42 1.68 -1.23
CA GLY A 78 -10.63 1.20 -1.91
C GLY A 78 -11.39 0.11 -1.16
N LYS A 79 -10.88 -0.41 -0.04
CA LYS A 79 -11.63 -1.23 0.90
C LYS A 79 -12.59 -0.39 1.75
N ILE A 80 -12.34 0.91 1.86
CA ILE A 80 -13.22 1.88 2.53
C ILE A 80 -14.39 2.23 1.59
N GLU A 81 -15.20 1.23 1.29
CA GLU A 81 -16.37 1.36 0.44
C GLU A 81 -17.46 0.39 0.93
N CYS A 82 -18.70 0.83 0.91
CA CYS A 82 -19.84 0.00 1.32
C CYS A 82 -19.85 -1.38 0.67
N CYS A 83 -19.59 -1.42 -0.63
CA CYS A 83 -19.58 -2.65 -1.42
C CYS A 83 -18.46 -3.63 -1.01
N PHE A 84 -17.36 -3.12 -0.45
CA PHE A 84 -16.31 -3.98 0.10
C PHE A 84 -16.64 -4.41 1.52
N GLN A 85 -16.98 -3.48 2.38
CA GLN A 85 -17.26 -3.71 3.80
C GLN A 85 -18.46 -4.64 4.01
N SER A 86 -19.49 -4.53 3.19
CA SER A 86 -20.69 -5.39 3.25
C SER A 86 -20.48 -6.85 2.83
N LYS A 87 -19.30 -7.22 2.36
CA LYS A 87 -18.94 -8.63 2.12
C LYS A 87 -18.87 -9.45 3.41
N HIS A 88 -18.57 -8.80 4.52
CA HIS A 88 -18.62 -9.43 5.83
C HIS A 88 -20.05 -9.25 6.42
N PRO A 89 -20.77 -10.34 6.77
CA PRO A 89 -22.17 -10.27 7.21
C PRO A 89 -22.38 -9.34 8.40
N GLY A 90 -21.57 -9.49 9.47
CA GLY A 90 -21.69 -8.64 10.66
C GLY A 90 -21.42 -7.15 10.38
N MET A 91 -20.52 -6.84 9.42
CA MET A 91 -20.30 -5.47 8.99
C MET A 91 -21.48 -4.94 8.17
N LYS A 92 -22.10 -5.77 7.33
CA LYS A 92 -23.30 -5.39 6.58
C LYS A 92 -24.42 -4.99 7.52
N ASP A 93 -24.67 -5.77 8.58
CA ASP A 93 -25.69 -5.47 9.57
C ASP A 93 -25.39 -4.14 10.29
N LYS A 94 -24.12 -3.92 10.63
CA LYS A 94 -23.67 -2.66 11.22
C LYS A 94 -23.85 -1.46 10.28
N LEU A 95 -23.56 -1.62 9.01
CA LEU A 95 -23.78 -0.58 8.01
C LEU A 95 -25.27 -0.24 7.83
N LEU A 96 -26.13 -1.26 7.89
CA LEU A 96 -27.59 -1.07 7.86
C LEU A 96 -28.10 -0.30 9.07
N SER A 97 -27.60 -0.62 10.27
CA SER A 97 -28.04 0.06 11.51
C SER A 97 -27.54 1.50 11.63
N ASN A 98 -26.52 1.90 10.86
CA ASN A 98 -25.95 3.25 10.84
C ASN A 98 -26.31 4.06 9.58
N ASP A 99 -27.26 3.61 8.78
CA ASP A 99 -27.66 4.26 7.52
C ASP A 99 -26.50 4.46 6.51
N LEU A 100 -25.46 3.65 6.64
CA LEU A 100 -24.27 3.67 5.78
C LEU A 100 -24.34 2.66 4.64
N TYR A 101 -25.32 1.77 4.66
CA TYR A 101 -25.48 0.76 3.64
C TYR A 101 -26.09 1.32 2.35
N ILE A 102 -25.39 1.11 1.24
CA ILE A 102 -25.86 1.48 -0.10
C ILE A 102 -26.09 0.20 -0.88
N PRO A 103 -27.34 -0.09 -1.32
CA PRO A 103 -27.64 -1.27 -2.11
C PRO A 103 -26.86 -1.27 -3.43
N PHE A 104 -26.28 -2.41 -3.75
CA PHE A 104 -25.50 -2.59 -4.98
C PHE A 104 -26.42 -2.88 -6.17
N ILE A 105 -26.36 -2.05 -7.22
CA ILE A 105 -27.25 -2.18 -8.38
C ILE A 105 -26.68 -3.15 -9.43
N ASN A 106 -25.37 -3.38 -9.45
CA ASN A 106 -24.74 -4.25 -10.45
C ASN A 106 -23.88 -5.32 -9.77
N GLY A 107 -24.17 -6.60 -10.05
CA GLY A 107 -23.47 -7.77 -9.51
C GLY A 107 -22.04 -8.00 -10.01
N ASN A 108 -21.39 -7.00 -10.58
CA ASN A 108 -19.99 -7.10 -11.01
C ASN A 108 -19.06 -7.03 -9.80
N ALA A 109 -18.08 -7.92 -9.77
CA ALA A 109 -17.06 -7.94 -8.72
C ALA A 109 -16.25 -6.63 -8.73
N ILE A 110 -16.52 -5.76 -7.77
CA ILE A 110 -15.76 -4.52 -7.59
C ILE A 110 -14.40 -4.86 -7.03
N ARG A 111 -13.41 -4.33 -7.67
CA ARG A 111 -12.01 -4.49 -7.29
C ARG A 111 -11.56 -3.26 -6.52
N HIS A 112 -11.25 -3.45 -5.23
CA HIS A 112 -10.85 -2.36 -4.34
C HIS A 112 -9.61 -1.62 -4.83
N GLU A 113 -8.65 -2.31 -5.48
CA GLU A 113 -7.46 -1.66 -6.02
C GLU A 113 -7.79 -0.68 -7.18
N LYS A 114 -8.83 -0.97 -7.97
CA LYS A 114 -9.30 -0.06 -9.02
C LYS A 114 -10.06 1.12 -8.45
N THR A 115 -10.92 0.85 -7.48
CA THR A 115 -11.65 1.87 -6.74
C THR A 115 -10.68 2.79 -5.99
N GLY A 116 -9.71 2.23 -5.27
CA GLY A 116 -8.68 2.99 -4.56
C GLY A 116 -7.87 3.91 -5.46
N LYS A 117 -7.49 3.45 -6.66
CA LYS A 117 -6.84 4.29 -7.66
C LYS A 117 -7.64 5.55 -7.99
N GLU A 118 -8.95 5.42 -8.22
CA GLU A 118 -9.78 6.58 -8.58
C GLU A 118 -10.02 7.49 -7.36
N ILE A 119 -10.22 6.93 -6.16
CA ILE A 119 -10.29 7.70 -4.91
C ILE A 119 -9.03 8.54 -4.73
N LEU A 120 -7.85 7.94 -4.84
CA LEU A 120 -6.58 8.63 -4.65
C LEU A 120 -6.33 9.72 -5.69
N LYS A 121 -6.74 9.53 -6.94
CA LYS A 121 -6.65 10.59 -7.94
C LYS A 121 -7.41 11.84 -7.54
N ASP A 122 -8.58 11.68 -6.94
CA ASP A 122 -9.40 12.81 -6.53
C ASP A 122 -8.87 13.46 -5.25
N LEU A 123 -8.54 12.66 -4.23
CA LEU A 123 -7.97 13.16 -2.99
C LEU A 123 -6.67 13.96 -3.26
N TRP A 124 -5.75 13.38 -4.00
CA TRP A 124 -4.48 14.05 -4.33
C TRP A 124 -4.65 15.23 -5.27
N ASN A 125 -5.73 15.27 -6.08
CA ASN A 125 -6.08 16.47 -6.84
C ASN A 125 -6.50 17.61 -5.93
N THR A 126 -7.30 17.32 -4.92
CA THR A 126 -7.75 18.31 -3.93
C THR A 126 -6.57 18.84 -3.10
N LEU A 127 -5.58 17.97 -2.82
CA LEU A 127 -4.34 18.33 -2.14
C LEU A 127 -3.30 19.04 -3.04
N GLY A 128 -3.64 19.28 -4.31
CA GLY A 128 -2.77 20.03 -5.23
C GLY A 128 -1.66 19.23 -5.90
N ALA A 129 -1.72 17.88 -5.86
CA ALA A 129 -0.73 17.05 -6.52
C ALA A 129 -0.68 17.26 -8.04
N GLU A 130 0.52 17.30 -8.60
CA GLU A 130 0.74 17.40 -10.05
C GLU A 130 0.10 16.21 -10.76
N ARG A 131 -0.63 16.45 -11.84
CA ARG A 131 -1.45 15.46 -12.57
C ARG A 131 -0.67 14.22 -12.98
N ARG A 132 0.59 14.37 -13.42
CA ARG A 132 1.39 13.25 -13.90
C ARG A 132 1.83 12.36 -12.75
N ALA A 133 2.33 12.93 -11.68
CA ALA A 133 2.74 12.22 -10.48
C ALA A 133 1.54 11.50 -9.86
N ARG A 134 0.43 12.21 -9.66
CA ARG A 134 -0.82 11.66 -9.16
C ARG A 134 -1.29 10.44 -9.95
N ASN A 135 -1.34 10.55 -11.29
CA ASN A 135 -1.78 9.46 -12.14
C ASN A 135 -0.83 8.26 -12.10
N LEU A 136 0.47 8.50 -11.98
CA LEU A 136 1.47 7.45 -11.86
C LEU A 136 1.31 6.69 -10.55
N PHE A 137 1.38 7.39 -9.42
CA PHE A 137 1.37 6.74 -8.10
C PHE A 137 0.03 6.08 -7.78
N ALA A 138 -1.10 6.70 -8.15
CA ALA A 138 -2.41 6.04 -8.07
C ALA A 138 -2.51 4.85 -9.02
N GLY A 139 -1.92 4.94 -10.21
CA GLY A 139 -1.86 3.85 -11.17
C GLY A 139 -1.10 2.63 -10.65
N ILE A 140 0.00 2.84 -9.94
CA ILE A 140 0.79 1.77 -9.33
C ILE A 140 -0.03 1.06 -8.24
N ILE A 141 -0.72 1.84 -7.37
CA ILE A 141 -1.65 1.28 -6.39
C ILE A 141 -2.74 0.45 -7.07
N GLY A 142 -3.36 0.97 -8.14
CA GLY A 142 -4.36 0.23 -8.91
C GLY A 142 -3.87 -1.05 -9.61
N ALA A 143 -2.57 -1.33 -9.55
CA ALA A 143 -1.95 -2.50 -10.19
C ALA A 143 -1.45 -3.55 -9.19
N HIS A 144 -1.48 -3.31 -7.87
CA HIS A 144 -0.82 -4.17 -6.89
C HIS A 144 -1.37 -5.60 -6.84
N HIS A 145 -2.62 -5.83 -7.17
CA HIS A 145 -3.21 -7.18 -7.32
C HIS A 145 -3.19 -7.74 -8.74
N GLN A 146 -2.56 -7.08 -9.70
CA GLN A 146 -2.39 -7.55 -11.08
C GLN A 146 -3.70 -7.93 -11.79
N GLY A 147 -4.83 -7.39 -11.38
CA GLY A 147 -6.13 -7.73 -11.90
C GLY A 147 -6.34 -7.32 -13.35
N LYS A 148 -6.70 -8.29 -14.21
CA LYS A 148 -6.85 -8.07 -15.64
C LYS A 148 -8.11 -7.34 -16.03
N SER A 149 -9.19 -7.45 -15.28
CA SER A 149 -10.49 -6.83 -15.59
C SER A 149 -11.28 -6.61 -14.32
N GLY A 150 -12.07 -5.59 -14.30
CA GLY A 150 -12.94 -5.19 -13.20
C GLY A 150 -13.07 -3.68 -13.20
N ASP A 151 -14.28 -3.19 -13.05
CA ASP A 151 -14.56 -1.77 -13.07
C ASP A 151 -14.26 -1.16 -11.71
N ALA A 152 -13.76 0.07 -11.72
CA ALA A 152 -13.83 0.93 -10.56
C ALA A 152 -15.28 1.37 -10.41
N VAL A 153 -15.93 1.00 -9.33
CA VAL A 153 -17.22 1.59 -8.98
C VAL A 153 -17.02 2.51 -7.81
N ARG A 154 -17.29 3.78 -8.04
CA ARG A 154 -17.32 4.78 -7.00
C ARG A 154 -18.78 4.96 -6.56
N GLN A 155 -19.07 4.58 -5.35
CA GLN A 155 -20.29 4.96 -4.70
C GLN A 155 -20.05 6.28 -3.94
N PHE A 156 -20.21 7.41 -4.63
CA PHE A 156 -20.14 8.70 -3.98
C PHE A 156 -21.33 8.86 -3.03
N SER A 157 -21.08 8.60 -1.76
CA SER A 157 -21.91 9.21 -0.72
C SER A 157 -21.00 10.01 0.19
N ALA A 158 -21.52 11.08 0.73
CA ALA A 158 -20.77 11.97 1.60
C ALA A 158 -20.11 11.26 2.79
N PRO A 159 -20.77 10.30 3.50
CA PRO A 159 -20.13 9.57 4.60
C PRO A 159 -18.88 8.79 4.17
N TRP A 160 -18.94 8.04 3.05
CA TRP A 160 -17.79 7.27 2.58
C TRP A 160 -16.64 8.16 2.13
N HIS A 161 -16.97 9.30 1.52
CA HIS A 161 -15.92 10.28 1.16
C HIS A 161 -15.24 10.85 2.41
N GLN A 162 -15.97 11.06 3.50
CA GLN A 162 -15.38 11.51 4.77
C GLN A 162 -14.39 10.48 5.33
N PHE A 163 -14.75 9.18 5.33
CA PHE A 163 -13.82 8.12 5.73
C PHE A 163 -12.55 8.07 4.86
N HIS A 164 -12.66 8.32 3.56
CA HIS A 164 -11.47 8.41 2.71
C HIS A 164 -10.56 9.58 3.10
N LEU A 165 -11.14 10.76 3.39
CA LEU A 165 -10.38 11.94 3.83
C LEU A 165 -9.69 11.69 5.17
N GLU A 166 -10.40 11.13 6.14
CA GLU A 166 -9.87 10.80 7.46
C GLU A 166 -8.74 9.77 7.39
N PHE A 167 -8.91 8.74 6.55
CA PHE A 167 -7.88 7.73 6.34
C PHE A 167 -6.64 8.33 5.70
N GLU A 168 -6.77 9.11 4.63
CA GLU A 168 -5.65 9.81 3.99
C GLU A 168 -4.93 10.73 4.99
N GLN A 169 -5.69 11.54 5.72
CA GLN A 169 -5.13 12.46 6.71
C GLN A 169 -4.38 11.70 7.83
N SER A 170 -4.95 10.61 8.34
CA SER A 170 -4.32 9.77 9.34
C SER A 170 -2.99 9.21 8.84
N MET A 171 -2.93 8.70 7.61
CA MET A 171 -1.69 8.16 7.03
C MET A 171 -0.66 9.27 6.77
N ARG A 172 -1.11 10.43 6.32
CA ARG A 172 -0.24 11.60 6.11
C ARG A 172 0.33 12.13 7.42
N GLN A 173 -0.48 12.20 8.46
CA GLN A 173 -0.01 12.57 9.80
C GLN A 173 1.02 11.56 10.32
N HIS A 174 0.79 10.27 10.11
CA HIS A 174 1.65 9.21 10.59
C HIS A 174 3.04 9.20 9.91
N PHE A 175 3.10 9.36 8.58
CA PHE A 175 4.33 9.18 7.79
C PHE A 175 4.98 10.47 7.34
N MET A 176 4.25 11.59 7.25
CA MET A 176 4.69 12.85 6.64
C MET A 176 4.46 14.07 7.54
N ASN A 177 4.29 13.88 8.85
CA ASN A 177 4.06 14.94 9.83
C ASN A 177 2.99 15.96 9.39
N ASP A 178 1.89 15.45 8.81
CA ASP A 178 0.75 16.20 8.26
C ASP A 178 1.10 17.16 7.10
N THR A 179 2.30 17.09 6.55
CA THR A 179 2.71 17.94 5.41
C THR A 179 2.55 17.17 4.10
N PHE A 180 1.54 17.52 3.30
CA PHE A 180 1.37 16.88 1.99
C PHE A 180 2.39 17.39 0.99
N TRP A 181 3.11 16.49 0.37
CA TRP A 181 3.89 16.70 -0.84
C TRP A 181 3.94 15.41 -1.67
N MET A 182 4.22 15.54 -2.94
CA MET A 182 4.37 14.42 -3.87
C MET A 182 5.52 14.72 -4.83
N PRO A 183 6.43 13.77 -5.08
CA PRO A 183 7.56 14.01 -5.97
C PRO A 183 7.09 14.21 -7.41
N SER A 184 7.73 15.13 -8.13
CA SER A 184 7.51 15.30 -9.56
C SER A 184 8.08 14.14 -10.37
N VAL A 185 7.45 13.83 -11.50
CA VAL A 185 7.84 12.70 -12.35
C VAL A 185 7.99 13.12 -13.79
N LEU A 186 9.16 12.90 -14.37
CA LEU A 186 9.39 13.13 -15.79
C LEU A 186 8.89 11.96 -16.66
N PRO A 187 8.51 12.18 -17.92
CA PRO A 187 7.89 11.15 -18.78
C PRO A 187 8.74 9.92 -19.00
N ASP A 188 10.04 10.10 -19.19
CA ASP A 188 11.04 9.06 -19.46
C ASP A 188 11.41 8.20 -18.25
N GLN A 189 11.05 8.65 -17.05
CA GLN A 189 11.39 8.01 -15.78
C GLN A 189 10.34 7.00 -15.30
N LYS A 190 9.14 7.01 -15.89
CA LYS A 190 7.98 6.22 -15.43
C LYS A 190 8.28 4.74 -15.25
N GLY A 191 8.97 4.12 -16.20
CA GLY A 191 9.20 2.67 -16.19
C GLY A 191 9.95 2.18 -14.95
N ALA A 192 11.06 2.84 -14.62
CA ALA A 192 11.88 2.51 -13.46
C ALA A 192 11.13 2.76 -12.15
N ILE A 193 10.46 3.91 -12.03
CA ILE A 193 9.66 4.26 -10.86
C ILE A 193 8.53 3.24 -10.67
N CYS A 194 7.76 2.91 -11.73
CA CYS A 194 6.70 1.91 -11.66
C CYS A 194 7.22 0.56 -11.18
N ALA A 195 8.32 0.08 -11.74
CA ALA A 195 8.86 -1.24 -11.40
C ALA A 195 9.30 -1.31 -9.93
N LEU A 196 10.02 -0.31 -9.44
CA LEU A 196 10.54 -0.30 -8.07
C LEU A 196 9.41 -0.10 -7.05
N PHE A 197 8.53 0.86 -7.26
CA PHE A 197 7.42 1.13 -6.35
C PHE A 197 6.42 -0.03 -6.31
N LEU A 198 6.02 -0.58 -7.46
CA LEU A 198 5.10 -1.71 -7.52
C LEU A 198 5.69 -2.95 -6.83
N GLY A 199 6.97 -3.23 -7.06
CA GLY A 199 7.65 -4.34 -6.42
C GLY A 199 7.73 -4.19 -4.90
N MET A 200 8.06 -3.00 -4.39
CA MET A 200 8.07 -2.72 -2.95
C MET A 200 6.66 -2.88 -2.35
N LEU A 201 5.64 -2.33 -3.01
CA LEU A 201 4.26 -2.42 -2.52
C LEU A 201 3.76 -3.85 -2.44
N ILE A 202 3.92 -4.64 -3.50
CA ILE A 202 3.49 -6.04 -3.52
C ILE A 202 4.18 -6.84 -2.42
N LEU A 203 5.49 -6.63 -2.24
CA LEU A 203 6.25 -7.33 -1.20
C LEU A 203 5.80 -6.91 0.19
N ALA A 204 5.62 -5.61 0.44
CA ALA A 204 5.16 -5.08 1.72
C ALA A 204 3.76 -5.59 2.08
N ASP A 205 2.82 -5.57 1.14
CA ASP A 205 1.46 -6.07 1.35
C ASP A 205 1.46 -7.58 1.64
N TRP A 206 2.23 -8.39 0.91
CA TRP A 206 2.32 -9.82 1.17
C TRP A 206 2.89 -10.15 2.56
N ILE A 207 3.95 -9.44 2.96
CA ILE A 207 4.54 -9.63 4.29
C ILE A 207 3.57 -9.17 5.37
N GLY A 208 2.99 -7.97 5.24
CA GLY A 208 2.02 -7.42 6.18
C GLY A 208 0.71 -8.22 6.26
N SER A 209 0.43 -9.00 5.21
CA SER A 209 -0.68 -9.94 5.15
C SER A 209 -0.35 -11.30 5.77
N GLY A 210 0.91 -11.57 6.06
CA GLY A 210 1.38 -12.88 6.54
C GLY A 210 1.18 -13.09 8.05
N ALA A 211 1.42 -14.34 8.48
CA ALA A 211 1.23 -14.76 9.88
C ALA A 211 2.04 -13.95 10.90
N SER A 212 3.19 -13.39 10.49
CA SER A 212 4.07 -12.61 11.37
C SER A 212 3.52 -11.25 11.78
N PHE A 213 2.42 -10.80 11.17
CA PHE A 213 1.80 -9.49 11.43
C PHE A 213 0.30 -9.61 11.76
N GLN A 214 -0.16 -10.80 12.13
CA GLN A 214 -1.58 -11.05 12.47
C GLN A 214 -2.04 -10.32 13.73
N ASP A 215 -1.11 -10.03 14.65
CA ASP A 215 -1.35 -9.32 15.90
C ASP A 215 -1.06 -7.81 15.81
N ALA A 216 -0.92 -7.26 14.60
CA ALA A 216 -0.59 -5.84 14.39
C ALA A 216 -1.64 -4.89 15.02
N GLU A 217 -2.93 -5.27 15.04
CA GLU A 217 -3.99 -4.51 15.69
C GLU A 217 -3.70 -4.34 17.20
N PHE A 218 -3.33 -5.43 17.87
CA PHE A 218 -2.96 -5.39 19.29
C PHE A 218 -1.67 -4.60 19.50
N ILE A 219 -0.67 -4.75 18.62
CA ILE A 219 0.60 -4.02 18.75
C ILE A 219 0.37 -2.52 18.64
N LEU A 220 -0.36 -2.05 17.62
CA LEU A 220 -0.61 -0.64 17.40
C LEU A 220 -1.51 0.01 18.47
N SER A 221 -2.22 -0.78 19.27
CA SER A 221 -2.93 -0.25 20.44
C SER A 221 -2.01 0.11 21.62
N GLN A 222 -0.74 -0.27 21.56
CA GLN A 222 0.25 0.03 22.59
C GLN A 222 0.94 1.37 22.33
N ALA A 223 1.44 2.02 23.38
CA ALA A 223 2.06 3.35 23.27
C ALA A 223 3.31 3.36 22.35
N ASP A 224 4.04 2.25 22.28
CA ASP A 224 5.25 2.06 21.49
C ASP A 224 5.01 1.16 20.24
N GLY A 225 3.76 0.98 19.88
CA GLY A 225 3.34 0.03 18.82
C GLY A 225 4.05 0.21 17.48
N ASN A 226 4.29 1.46 17.06
CA ASN A 226 5.04 1.75 15.84
C ASN A 226 6.48 1.22 15.91
N ALA A 227 7.19 1.51 17.00
CA ALA A 227 8.56 1.05 17.17
C ALA A 227 8.64 -0.49 17.22
N ILE A 228 7.66 -1.15 17.83
CA ILE A 228 7.56 -2.61 17.86
C ILE A 228 7.35 -3.17 16.43
N LEU A 229 6.48 -2.55 15.63
CA LEU A 229 6.26 -2.98 14.24
C LEU A 229 7.49 -2.76 13.36
N GLU A 230 8.18 -1.64 13.49
CA GLU A 230 9.44 -1.35 12.80
C GLU A 230 10.51 -2.40 13.12
N GLN A 231 10.71 -2.69 14.42
CA GLN A 231 11.64 -3.72 14.85
C GLN A 231 11.26 -5.10 14.33
N ARG A 232 9.95 -5.43 14.32
CA ARG A 232 9.45 -6.70 13.80
C ARG A 232 9.65 -6.81 12.30
N ALA A 233 9.40 -5.73 11.55
CA ALA A 233 9.62 -5.67 10.10
C ALA A 233 11.10 -5.92 9.77
N ASP A 234 12.01 -5.23 10.47
CA ASP A 234 13.45 -5.42 10.32
C ASP A 234 13.88 -6.85 10.63
N LEU A 235 13.42 -7.40 11.75
CA LEU A 235 13.73 -8.77 12.16
C LEU A 235 13.19 -9.81 11.18
N PHE A 236 11.96 -9.63 10.68
CA PHE A 236 11.35 -10.52 9.69
C PHE A 236 12.15 -10.54 8.40
N LEU A 237 12.46 -9.36 7.88
CA LEU A 237 13.20 -9.20 6.65
C LEU A 237 14.63 -9.76 6.77
N SER A 238 15.31 -9.54 7.90
CA SER A 238 16.64 -10.08 8.19
C SER A 238 16.67 -11.59 8.19
N LYS A 239 15.76 -12.21 8.94
CA LYS A 239 15.70 -13.67 9.12
C LYS A 239 15.34 -14.41 7.84
N ASN A 240 14.55 -13.80 6.95
CA ASN A 240 14.11 -14.44 5.71
C ASN A 240 15.08 -14.24 4.54
N GLY A 241 16.30 -13.79 4.81
CA GLY A 241 17.37 -13.74 3.81
C GLY A 241 17.22 -12.63 2.78
N PHE A 242 16.40 -11.62 3.10
CA PHE A 242 16.31 -10.41 2.30
C PHE A 242 17.56 -9.54 2.49
N LEU A 243 18.35 -9.76 3.54
CA LEU A 243 19.61 -9.06 3.76
C LEU A 243 20.71 -9.53 2.84
N SER A 244 21.45 -8.58 2.46
CA SER A 244 22.53 -8.53 1.52
C SER A 244 23.81 -9.18 2.00
N ASP A 245 23.90 -10.47 2.01
CA ASP A 245 25.22 -11.06 1.82
C ASP A 245 25.39 -11.35 0.32
N PRO A 246 26.41 -10.82 -0.36
CA PRO A 246 26.65 -11.11 -1.76
C PRO A 246 27.06 -12.57 -2.02
N VAL A 247 27.20 -13.36 -0.97
CA VAL A 247 27.61 -14.76 -1.05
C VAL A 247 26.46 -15.61 -1.56
N SER A 248 26.65 -16.06 -2.77
CA SER A 248 25.97 -17.17 -3.44
C SER A 248 24.44 -17.21 -3.39
N TRP A 249 23.81 -16.37 -4.18
CA TRP A 249 22.40 -16.50 -4.53
C TRP A 249 22.07 -17.87 -5.12
N SER A 250 23.00 -18.54 -5.81
CA SER A 250 22.88 -19.90 -6.31
C SER A 250 22.56 -20.89 -5.20
N ASP A 251 23.20 -20.78 -4.04
CA ASP A 251 23.06 -21.73 -2.94
C ASP A 251 21.77 -21.49 -2.14
N ARG A 252 21.36 -20.23 -1.99
CA ARG A 252 20.08 -19.88 -1.33
C ARG A 252 18.85 -20.26 -2.14
N PHE A 253 18.91 -20.20 -3.46
CA PHE A 253 17.85 -20.70 -4.34
C PHE A 253 17.66 -22.20 -4.27
N ALA A 254 18.70 -22.96 -3.98
CA ALA A 254 18.59 -24.39 -3.80
C ALA A 254 17.84 -24.79 -2.51
N VAL A 255 17.94 -23.97 -1.45
CA VAL A 255 17.38 -24.26 -0.13
C VAL A 255 15.96 -23.70 0.07
N SER A 256 15.61 -22.53 -0.48
CA SER A 256 14.30 -21.90 -0.31
C SER A 256 13.28 -22.28 -1.39
N GLY A 257 13.59 -23.24 -2.25
CA GLY A 257 12.80 -23.65 -3.39
C GLY A 257 11.33 -24.03 -3.19
N PRO A 258 10.85 -24.54 -2.04
CA PRO A 258 9.47 -25.00 -1.91
C PRO A 258 8.45 -23.87 -1.70
N ILE A 259 8.79 -22.81 -1.00
CA ILE A 259 7.82 -21.78 -0.59
C ILE A 259 7.41 -20.90 -1.78
N PHE A 260 8.35 -20.54 -2.64
CA PHE A 260 8.08 -19.66 -3.79
C PHE A 260 7.61 -20.39 -5.06
N ARG A 261 7.87 -21.70 -5.18
CA ARG A 261 7.48 -22.46 -6.38
C ARG A 261 5.97 -22.68 -6.53
N LYS A 262 5.20 -22.67 -5.44
CA LYS A 262 3.75 -22.99 -5.48
C LYS A 262 2.84 -21.80 -5.75
N THR A 263 3.28 -20.57 -5.52
CA THR A 263 2.42 -19.38 -5.54
C THR A 263 2.82 -18.29 -6.54
N ALA A 264 4.03 -18.34 -7.10
CA ALA A 264 4.49 -17.33 -8.04
C ALA A 264 3.94 -17.56 -9.45
N ASN A 265 2.92 -16.78 -9.84
CA ASN A 265 2.54 -16.64 -11.24
C ASN A 265 3.62 -15.88 -12.04
N GLY A 266 3.49 -15.83 -13.38
CA GLY A 266 4.54 -15.33 -14.27
C GLY A 266 5.05 -13.90 -13.96
N LEU A 267 4.21 -13.04 -13.38
CA LEU A 267 4.57 -11.65 -13.05
C LEU A 267 5.38 -11.57 -11.74
N HIS A 268 5.11 -12.42 -10.77
CA HIS A 268 5.93 -12.56 -9.57
C HIS A 268 7.37 -12.93 -9.92
N ARG A 269 7.56 -13.80 -10.92
CA ARG A 269 8.88 -14.11 -11.46
C ARG A 269 9.53 -12.91 -12.17
N GLN A 270 8.74 -12.07 -12.86
CA GLN A 270 9.25 -10.87 -13.50
C GLN A 270 9.65 -9.80 -12.47
N ILE A 271 8.84 -9.56 -11.44
CA ILE A 271 9.18 -8.64 -10.34
C ILE A 271 10.42 -9.12 -9.61
N TRP A 272 10.49 -10.39 -9.29
CA TRP A 272 11.67 -11.05 -8.74
C TRP A 272 12.90 -10.83 -9.64
N ASN A 273 12.78 -11.10 -10.92
CA ASN A 273 13.86 -10.91 -11.87
C ASN A 273 14.29 -9.45 -12.01
N ILE A 274 13.36 -8.48 -11.92
CA ILE A 274 13.67 -7.05 -11.94
C ILE A 274 14.41 -6.65 -10.66
N PHE A 275 13.92 -7.04 -9.49
CA PHE A 275 14.58 -6.73 -8.22
C PHE A 275 15.98 -7.34 -8.11
N PHE A 276 16.20 -8.53 -8.66
CA PHE A 276 17.44 -9.29 -8.52
C PHE A 276 18.41 -9.15 -9.70
N LYS A 277 17.95 -9.06 -10.95
CA LYS A 277 18.83 -8.79 -12.10
C LYS A 277 19.46 -7.40 -12.04
N ILE A 278 18.72 -6.39 -11.60
CA ILE A 278 19.27 -5.04 -11.38
C ILE A 278 20.41 -5.04 -10.36
N ARG A 279 20.41 -6.00 -9.44
CA ARG A 279 21.47 -6.14 -8.44
C ARG A 279 22.74 -6.82 -8.97
N ILE A 280 22.61 -7.78 -9.90
CA ILE A 280 23.73 -8.58 -10.39
C ILE A 280 24.52 -7.84 -11.46
N SER A 281 23.92 -6.99 -12.24
CA SER A 281 24.54 -6.40 -13.42
C SER A 281 25.11 -5.00 -13.25
N GLY A 282 24.87 -4.33 -12.12
CA GLY A 282 25.39 -2.96 -11.90
C GLY A 282 25.03 -1.92 -12.98
N PHE A 283 24.64 -2.38 -14.16
CA PHE A 283 24.23 -1.61 -15.32
C PHE A 283 23.28 -2.45 -16.17
N VAL A 284 21.99 -2.21 -16.07
CA VAL A 284 21.06 -2.61 -17.13
C VAL A 284 20.49 -1.32 -17.70
N CYS A 285 20.97 -0.96 -18.89
CA CYS A 285 20.27 -0.03 -19.76
C CYS A 285 18.91 -0.64 -20.09
N PHE A 286 17.84 0.08 -19.76
CA PHE A 286 16.50 -0.24 -20.24
C PHE A 286 16.34 0.41 -21.62
N CYS A 287 16.20 -0.42 -22.64
CA CYS A 287 15.54 -0.04 -23.89
C CYS A 287 14.04 -0.19 -23.76
#